data_4dc500abebad2e627864a2df64f37cba
#
_entry.id   4dc500abebad2e627864a2df64f37cba
#
_cell.length_a   1.000
_cell.length_b   1.000
_cell.length_c   1.000
_cell.angle_alpha   90.00
_cell.angle_beta   90.00
_cell.angle_gamma   90.00
#
_symmetry.space_group_name_H-M   'P 1'
#
loop_
_entity.id
_entity.type
_entity.pdbx_description
1 polymer ?
#
loop_
_entity_poly.entity_id
_entity_poly.type
_entity_poly.pdbx_seq_one_letter_code
_entity_poly.pdbx_strand_id
1 'polypeptide(L)'
;MRLHKMRHIIPLLLLVCIGLTEGCSTQKNTAKSRWWHSFNARYNTYYNGTLAYIDGSEEKEKGNKDNFTEILPLYTVGNKKSRELGKGNFDKAIEKSQKAIKLHSIKKRPEWTKKRRKTEKD
;
A
#
# COMPACT_ATOMS: atom_id res chain seq x y z
N MET A 1 4.53 44.74 -24.46
CA MET A 1 3.20 44.12 -24.47
C MET A 1 3.11 42.71 -23.84
N ARG A 2 4.18 41.97 -23.57
CA ARG A 2 4.15 40.63 -22.96
C ARG A 2 4.04 40.64 -21.43
N LEU A 3 4.65 41.58 -20.73
CA LEU A 3 4.65 41.65 -19.25
C LEU A 3 3.28 41.88 -18.61
N HIS A 4 2.40 42.59 -19.28
CA HIS A 4 1.04 42.89 -18.75
C HIS A 4 0.12 41.65 -18.74
N LYS A 5 0.29 40.73 -19.72
CA LYS A 5 -0.45 39.44 -19.75
C LYS A 5 0.02 38.47 -18.68
N MET A 6 1.30 38.46 -18.36
CA MET A 6 1.85 37.57 -17.30
C MET A 6 1.35 37.95 -15.89
N ARG A 7 1.07 39.24 -15.65
CA ARG A 7 0.57 39.72 -14.36
C ARG A 7 -0.78 39.13 -13.93
N HIS A 8 -1.60 38.71 -14.87
CA HIS A 8 -2.90 38.05 -14.59
C HIS A 8 -2.81 36.53 -14.63
N ILE A 9 -1.82 35.96 -15.33
CA ILE A 9 -1.63 34.52 -15.43
C ILE A 9 -1.10 33.93 -14.10
N ILE A 10 -0.21 34.65 -13.43
CA ILE A 10 0.37 34.20 -12.14
C ILE A 10 -0.71 34.03 -11.05
N PRO A 11 -1.60 35.02 -10.78
CA PRO A 11 -2.63 34.83 -9.77
C PRO A 11 -3.67 33.80 -10.19
N LEU A 12 -3.96 33.66 -11.48
CA LEU A 12 -4.87 32.61 -11.98
C LEU A 12 -4.27 31.22 -11.76
N LEU A 13 -2.98 31.03 -12.04
CA LEU A 13 -2.26 29.76 -11.81
C LEU A 13 -2.22 29.42 -10.31
N LEU A 14 -1.99 30.42 -9.47
CA LEU A 14 -1.95 30.28 -8.03
C LEU A 14 -3.32 29.89 -7.46
N LEU A 15 -4.40 30.44 -7.99
CA LEU A 15 -5.77 30.12 -7.63
C LEU A 15 -6.15 28.69 -8.04
N VAL A 16 -5.69 28.22 -9.21
CA VAL A 16 -5.87 26.84 -9.66
C VAL A 16 -5.07 25.87 -8.75
N CYS A 17 -3.84 26.21 -8.37
CA CYS A 17 -3.04 25.39 -7.46
C CYS A 17 -3.70 25.27 -6.07
N ILE A 18 -4.26 26.36 -5.53
CA ILE A 18 -4.98 26.35 -4.24
C ILE A 18 -6.25 25.47 -4.33
N GLY A 19 -6.99 25.55 -5.44
CA GLY A 19 -8.18 24.71 -5.67
C GLY A 19 -7.87 23.20 -5.77
N LEU A 20 -6.65 22.82 -6.18
CA LEU A 20 -6.21 21.43 -6.26
C LEU A 20 -5.76 20.85 -4.91
N THR A 21 -5.48 21.70 -3.92
CA THR A 21 -5.09 21.27 -2.56
C THR A 21 -6.29 20.95 -1.66
N GLU A 22 -7.52 21.05 -2.14
CA GLU A 22 -8.70 20.55 -1.44
C GLU A 22 -8.53 19.05 -1.20
N GLY A 23 -7.89 18.72 -0.08
CA GLY A 23 -7.60 17.35 0.34
C GLY A 23 -8.89 16.57 0.49
N CYS A 24 -9.28 15.85 -0.54
CA CYS A 24 -10.30 14.83 -0.43
C CYS A 24 -9.94 13.93 0.73
N SER A 25 -10.71 13.97 1.81
CA SER A 25 -10.53 13.05 2.94
C SER A 25 -10.51 11.63 2.39
N THR A 26 -9.31 11.02 2.34
CA THR A 26 -9.07 9.67 1.81
C THR A 26 -9.84 8.60 2.59
N GLN A 27 -10.42 8.96 3.73
CA GLN A 27 -11.19 8.07 4.61
C GLN A 27 -12.69 7.98 4.26
N LYS A 28 -13.18 8.74 3.27
CA LYS A 28 -14.56 8.62 2.82
C LYS A 28 -14.76 7.32 2.03
N ASN A 29 -15.83 6.59 2.33
CA ASN A 29 -16.17 5.36 1.61
C ASN A 29 -17.04 5.67 0.38
N THR A 30 -16.46 6.33 -0.61
CA THR A 30 -17.05 6.61 -1.92
C THR A 30 -16.48 5.64 -2.96
N ALA A 31 -17.15 5.49 -4.10
CA ALA A 31 -16.64 4.67 -5.21
C ALA A 31 -15.25 5.13 -5.67
N LYS A 32 -15.04 6.45 -5.80
CA LYS A 32 -13.75 7.05 -6.18
C LYS A 32 -12.65 6.75 -5.15
N SER A 33 -12.96 6.91 -3.86
CA SER A 33 -11.99 6.63 -2.78
C SER A 33 -11.63 5.14 -2.73
N ARG A 34 -12.61 4.23 -2.88
CA ARG A 34 -12.36 2.78 -2.93
C ARG A 34 -11.48 2.40 -4.12
N TRP A 35 -11.76 2.95 -5.29
CA TRP A 35 -10.94 2.71 -6.47
C TRP A 35 -9.49 3.16 -6.23
N TRP A 36 -9.30 4.39 -5.73
CA TRP A 36 -7.99 4.94 -5.40
C TRP A 36 -7.21 4.08 -4.41
N HIS A 37 -7.85 3.70 -3.30
CA HIS A 37 -7.21 2.85 -2.29
C HIS A 37 -6.90 1.45 -2.82
N SER A 38 -7.82 0.85 -3.59
CA SER A 38 -7.62 -0.46 -4.20
C SER A 38 -6.45 -0.43 -5.19
N PHE A 39 -6.38 0.60 -6.04
CA PHE A 39 -5.31 0.77 -7.01
C PHE A 39 -3.95 0.92 -6.32
N ASN A 40 -3.83 1.84 -5.37
CA ASN A 40 -2.56 2.07 -4.68
C ASN A 40 -2.14 0.89 -3.80
N ALA A 41 -3.09 0.23 -3.11
CA ALA A 41 -2.80 -0.97 -2.35
C ALA A 41 -2.24 -2.08 -3.25
N ARG A 42 -2.87 -2.31 -4.41
CA ARG A 42 -2.51 -3.40 -5.32
C ARG A 42 -1.18 -3.15 -6.01
N TYR A 43 -1.01 -1.99 -6.64
CA TYR A 43 0.15 -1.72 -7.51
C TYR A 43 1.36 -1.15 -6.79
N ASN A 44 1.20 -0.64 -5.58
CA ASN A 44 2.32 -0.11 -4.82
C ASN A 44 2.66 -0.99 -3.61
N THR A 45 1.76 -1.07 -2.63
CA THR A 45 2.10 -1.77 -1.38
C THR A 45 2.09 -3.29 -1.50
N TYR A 46 1.05 -3.86 -2.12
CA TYR A 46 0.96 -5.31 -2.29
C TYR A 46 2.03 -5.85 -3.22
N TYR A 47 2.20 -5.25 -4.39
CA TYR A 47 3.22 -5.68 -5.36
C TYR A 47 4.63 -5.65 -4.77
N ASN A 48 5.03 -4.56 -4.17
CA ASN A 48 6.36 -4.45 -3.54
C ASN A 48 6.51 -5.37 -2.31
N GLY A 49 5.43 -5.63 -1.58
CA GLY A 49 5.42 -6.60 -0.49
C GLY A 49 5.62 -8.04 -0.99
N THR A 50 4.97 -8.38 -2.10
CA THR A 50 5.11 -9.70 -2.74
C THR A 50 6.53 -9.90 -3.28
N LEU A 51 7.11 -8.91 -3.95
CA LEU A 51 8.50 -8.98 -4.41
C LEU A 51 9.46 -9.21 -3.24
N ALA A 52 9.34 -8.42 -2.18
CA ALA A 52 10.18 -8.58 -1.00
C ALA A 52 10.01 -9.98 -0.35
N TYR A 53 8.82 -10.54 -0.36
CA TYR A 53 8.58 -11.91 0.13
C TYR A 53 9.27 -12.97 -0.76
N ILE A 54 9.18 -12.82 -2.08
CA ILE A 54 9.84 -13.72 -3.04
C ILE A 54 11.35 -13.64 -2.88
N ASP A 55 11.92 -12.43 -2.84
CA ASP A 55 13.36 -12.21 -2.66
C ASP A 55 13.85 -12.83 -1.33
N GLY A 56 13.08 -12.68 -0.25
CA GLY A 56 13.39 -13.30 1.04
C GLY A 56 13.33 -14.82 1.00
N SER A 57 12.39 -15.39 0.26
CA SER A 57 12.26 -16.84 0.07
C SER A 57 13.42 -17.40 -0.74
N GLU A 58 13.80 -16.74 -1.83
CA GLU A 58 14.97 -17.13 -2.63
C GLU A 58 16.27 -17.04 -1.83
N GLU A 59 16.46 -15.98 -1.07
CA GLU A 59 17.65 -15.83 -0.21
C GLU A 59 17.72 -16.94 0.81
N LYS A 60 16.59 -17.33 1.38
CA LYS A 60 16.49 -18.43 2.32
C LYS A 60 16.83 -19.77 1.66
N GLU A 61 16.30 -20.05 0.47
CA GLU A 61 16.60 -21.28 -0.26
C GLU A 61 18.06 -21.36 -0.68
N LYS A 62 18.62 -20.29 -1.24
CA LYS A 62 20.02 -20.22 -1.67
C LYS A 62 21.01 -20.32 -0.50
N GLY A 63 20.63 -19.77 0.66
CA GLY A 63 21.47 -19.78 1.87
C GLY A 63 21.38 -21.07 2.68
N ASN A 64 20.39 -21.92 2.42
CA ASN A 64 20.24 -23.18 3.10
C ASN A 64 21.15 -24.22 2.43
N LYS A 65 22.09 -24.79 3.21
CA LYS A 65 22.96 -25.91 2.77
C LYS A 65 22.55 -27.18 3.50
N ASP A 66 22.09 -28.13 2.74
CA ASP A 66 21.75 -29.45 3.27
C ASP A 66 22.97 -30.22 3.71
N ASN A 67 22.90 -30.86 4.87
CA ASN A 67 23.89 -31.75 5.34
C ASN A 67 23.50 -33.22 5.00
N PHE A 68 23.99 -33.72 3.91
CA PHE A 68 23.68 -35.08 3.43
C PHE A 68 24.23 -36.20 4.30
N THR A 69 24.99 -35.88 5.34
CA THR A 69 25.49 -36.92 6.32
C THR A 69 24.48 -37.15 7.45
N GLU A 70 23.44 -36.35 7.55
CA GLU A 70 22.37 -36.44 8.54
C GLU A 70 21.02 -36.66 7.86
N ILE A 71 20.00 -37.05 8.64
CA ILE A 71 18.63 -37.14 8.15
C ILE A 71 18.17 -35.74 7.78
N LEU A 72 17.89 -35.55 6.50
CA LEU A 72 17.41 -34.27 6.01
C LEU A 72 16.02 -33.95 6.59
N PRO A 73 15.82 -32.75 7.17
CA PRO A 73 14.51 -32.34 7.64
C PRO A 73 13.59 -32.15 6.46
N LEU A 74 12.34 -32.59 6.58
CA LEU A 74 11.31 -32.42 5.55
C LEU A 74 11.07 -30.93 5.22
N TYR A 75 11.30 -30.06 6.18
CA TYR A 75 11.20 -28.58 6.01
C TYR A 75 12.54 -27.96 6.43
N THR A 76 13.05 -27.06 5.60
CA THR A 76 14.28 -26.28 5.84
C THR A 76 14.12 -25.20 6.93
N VAL A 77 12.93 -25.10 7.50
CA VAL A 77 12.56 -24.14 8.53
C VAL A 77 12.81 -24.72 9.92
N GLY A 78 13.60 -24.05 10.73
CA GLY A 78 13.68 -24.38 12.16
C GLY A 78 15.05 -24.38 12.79
N ASN A 79 16.13 -24.28 12.02
CA ASN A 79 17.46 -24.11 12.60
C ASN A 79 17.79 -22.61 12.80
N LYS A 80 18.70 -22.31 13.75
CA LYS A 80 19.10 -20.93 14.06
C LYS A 80 19.68 -20.19 12.85
N LYS A 81 20.38 -20.87 11.96
CA LYS A 81 20.99 -20.28 10.76
C LYS A 81 19.94 -19.86 9.74
N SER A 82 18.94 -20.70 9.50
CA SER A 82 17.87 -20.39 8.54
C SER A 82 16.94 -19.26 9.00
N ARG A 83 16.95 -18.91 10.29
CA ARG A 83 16.13 -17.84 10.86
C ARG A 83 16.57 -16.45 10.41
N GLU A 84 17.87 -16.27 10.19
CA GLU A 84 18.43 -14.97 9.79
C GLU A 84 18.40 -14.77 8.26
N LEU A 85 18.27 -15.88 7.51
CA LEU A 85 18.22 -15.82 6.04
C LEU A 85 16.94 -15.19 5.56
N GLY A 86 17.07 -14.18 4.69
CA GLY A 86 15.95 -13.43 4.11
C GLY A 86 15.22 -12.50 5.09
N LYS A 87 15.65 -12.38 6.34
CA LYS A 87 14.97 -11.61 7.39
C LYS A 87 14.69 -10.16 6.96
N GLY A 88 15.67 -9.46 6.40
CA GLY A 88 15.50 -8.08 5.96
C GLY A 88 14.42 -7.92 4.88
N ASN A 89 14.29 -8.91 4.00
CA ASN A 89 13.27 -8.91 2.96
C ASN A 89 11.89 -9.29 3.50
N PHE A 90 11.82 -10.24 4.44
CA PHE A 90 10.57 -10.56 5.13
C PHE A 90 10.07 -9.39 6.00
N ASP A 91 10.96 -8.67 6.68
CA ASP A 91 10.61 -7.47 7.44
C ASP A 91 10.04 -6.36 6.55
N LYS A 92 10.62 -6.16 5.36
CA LYS A 92 10.06 -5.25 4.33
C LYS A 92 8.68 -5.71 3.86
N ALA A 93 8.47 -7.01 3.64
CA ALA A 93 7.18 -7.54 3.24
C ALA A 93 6.12 -7.29 4.33
N ILE A 94 6.46 -7.48 5.60
CA ILE A 94 5.61 -7.19 6.75
C ILE A 94 5.29 -5.70 6.83
N GLU A 95 6.29 -4.81 6.72
CA GLU A 95 6.10 -3.37 6.71
C GLU A 95 5.14 -2.92 5.61
N LYS A 96 5.33 -3.40 4.38
CA LYS A 96 4.43 -3.09 3.25
C LYS A 96 3.01 -3.58 3.50
N SER A 97 2.85 -4.77 4.06
CA SER A 97 1.53 -5.33 4.40
C SER A 97 0.83 -4.49 5.48
N GLN A 98 1.54 -4.12 6.54
CA GLN A 98 1.03 -3.23 7.59
C GLN A 98 0.65 -1.86 7.04
N LYS A 99 1.48 -1.30 6.14
CA LYS A 99 1.20 -0.04 5.46
C LYS A 99 -0.08 -0.13 4.62
N ALA A 100 -0.28 -1.23 3.88
CA ALA A 100 -1.50 -1.47 3.12
C ALA A 100 -2.74 -1.45 4.03
N ILE A 101 -2.70 -2.19 5.13
CA ILE A 101 -3.79 -2.24 6.11
C ILE A 101 -4.04 -0.87 6.73
N LYS A 102 -3.00 -0.17 7.16
CA LYS A 102 -3.11 1.13 7.83
C LYS A 102 -3.66 2.23 6.94
N LEU A 103 -3.15 2.34 5.70
CA LEU A 103 -3.45 3.47 4.80
C LEU A 103 -4.61 3.20 3.85
N HIS A 104 -4.82 1.93 3.46
CA HIS A 104 -5.76 1.59 2.40
C HIS A 104 -7.01 0.84 2.87
N SER A 105 -7.10 0.46 4.17
CA SER A 105 -8.35 -0.09 4.70
C SER A 105 -9.36 1.02 4.99
N ILE A 106 -10.49 1.00 4.28
CA ILE A 106 -11.58 1.95 4.51
C ILE A 106 -12.52 1.36 5.57
N LYS A 107 -12.47 1.90 6.79
CA LYS A 107 -13.29 1.46 7.93
C LYS A 107 -14.67 2.11 7.99
N LYS A 108 -14.87 3.22 7.29
CA LYS A 108 -16.16 3.95 7.31
C LYS A 108 -17.22 3.23 6.49
N ARG A 109 -18.47 3.27 6.95
CA ARG A 109 -19.61 2.74 6.21
C ARG A 109 -19.77 3.44 4.86
N PRO A 110 -20.19 2.73 3.80
CA PRO A 110 -20.47 3.33 2.50
C PRO A 110 -21.51 4.45 2.59
N GLU A 111 -21.32 5.52 1.83
CA GLU A 111 -22.24 6.67 1.85
C GLU A 111 -23.66 6.30 1.36
N TRP A 112 -23.77 5.34 0.45
CA TRP A 112 -25.07 4.86 -0.05
C TRP A 112 -25.93 4.18 1.05
N THR A 113 -25.31 3.57 2.08
CA THR A 113 -26.07 3.00 3.20
C THR A 113 -26.65 4.06 4.12
N LYS A 114 -26.06 5.25 4.16
CA LYS A 114 -26.57 6.38 4.94
C LYS A 114 -27.82 6.99 4.31
N LYS A 115 -27.88 7.05 2.98
CA LYS A 115 -29.05 7.56 2.24
C LYS A 115 -30.28 6.63 2.42
N ARG A 116 -30.08 5.33 2.41
CA ARG A 116 -31.16 4.34 2.57
C ARG A 116 -31.88 4.45 3.92
N ARG A 117 -31.14 4.76 5.01
CA ARG A 117 -31.72 4.98 6.33
C ARG A 117 -32.55 6.27 6.44
N LYS A 118 -32.27 7.27 5.63
CA LYS A 118 -33.03 8.53 5.62
C LYS A 118 -34.40 8.36 4.92
N THR A 119 -34.43 7.56 3.88
CA THR A 119 -35.66 7.28 3.09
C THR A 119 -36.63 6.35 3.84
N GLU A 120 -36.15 5.58 4.81
CA GLU A 120 -36.98 4.64 5.62
C GLU A 120 -37.62 5.34 6.85
N LYS A 121 -37.26 6.62 7.13
CA LYS A 121 -37.77 7.39 8.26
C LYS A 121 -38.71 8.54 7.87
N ASP A 122 -38.88 8.78 6.59
CA ASP A 122 -39.85 9.73 6.01
C ASP A 122 -41.03 8.95 5.41
#